data_f6738a07075f8bc22d8ff1b5cc54659f
#
_entry.id   f6738a07075f8bc22d8ff1b5cc54659f
#
_cell.length_a   1.000
_cell.length_b   1.000
_cell.length_c   1.000
_cell.angle_alpha   90.00
_cell.angle_beta   90.00
_cell.angle_gamma   90.00
#
_symmetry.space_group_name_H-M   'P 1'
#
loop_
_entity.id
_entity.type
_entity.pdbx_description
1 polymer ?
#
loop_
_entity_poly.entity_id
_entity_poly.type
_entity_poly.pdbx_seq_one_letter_code
_entity_poly.pdbx_strand_id
1 'polypeptide(L)'
;EACQEVKAPVILQVSKGARQYANATLLRYMAQGAVEYAKELGCENPQIVLHLDHGDTFETCKSCIDSGFSSVMIDGSHLPYEENVALTKKVVEYAHAHDVTVEGELGVLAGVEDEVSSDHHTYTNPEEVIDFATRTGCDSLAISIGTSHGAYKFTPEQCTLDPQTGKMVPPPLAFYVLKAVEEKLPGFP
;
A
#
# COMPACT_ATOMS: atom_id res chain seq x y z
N GLU A 1 -11.04 17.95 7.57
CA GLU A 1 -10.73 19.31 8.04
C GLU A 1 -9.22 19.55 8.09
N ALA A 2 -8.42 18.81 8.87
CA ALA A 2 -6.99 19.05 9.02
C ALA A 2 -6.22 19.15 7.67
N CYS A 3 -6.48 18.23 6.74
CA CYS A 3 -5.83 18.27 5.41
C CYS A 3 -6.22 19.51 4.62
N GLN A 4 -7.48 19.96 4.75
CA GLN A 4 -7.93 21.19 4.11
C GLN A 4 -7.25 22.42 4.71
N GLU A 5 -7.12 22.50 6.04
CA GLU A 5 -6.43 23.61 6.72
C GLU A 5 -4.98 23.77 6.28
N VAL A 6 -4.25 22.66 6.10
CA VAL A 6 -2.85 22.65 5.65
C VAL A 6 -2.69 22.53 4.14
N LYS A 7 -3.79 22.47 3.39
CA LYS A 7 -3.85 22.31 1.92
C LYS A 7 -3.07 21.08 1.42
N ALA A 8 -3.15 19.98 2.17
CA ALA A 8 -2.49 18.72 1.82
C ALA A 8 -3.48 17.75 1.14
N PRO A 9 -3.02 16.96 0.16
CA PRO A 9 -3.79 15.81 -0.33
C PRO A 9 -3.95 14.76 0.78
N VAL A 10 -4.96 13.88 0.63
CA VAL A 10 -5.20 12.78 1.56
C VAL A 10 -5.63 11.52 0.83
N ILE A 11 -5.07 10.40 1.25
CA ILE A 11 -5.49 9.06 0.83
C ILE A 11 -6.35 8.47 1.94
N LEU A 12 -7.58 8.09 1.61
CA LEU A 12 -8.50 7.36 2.48
C LEU A 12 -8.35 5.87 2.15
N GLN A 13 -7.57 5.16 2.97
CA GLN A 13 -7.33 3.73 2.79
C GLN A 13 -8.46 2.92 3.42
N VAL A 14 -8.91 1.90 2.70
CA VAL A 14 -9.97 1.00 3.11
C VAL A 14 -9.55 -0.43 2.83
N SER A 15 -9.33 -1.20 3.89
CA SER A 15 -9.05 -2.62 3.77
C SER A 15 -10.27 -3.43 3.28
N LYS A 16 -10.03 -4.65 2.83
CA LYS A 16 -11.10 -5.59 2.48
C LYS A 16 -12.09 -5.80 3.63
N GLY A 17 -11.58 -5.96 4.87
CA GLY A 17 -12.40 -6.12 6.07
C GLY A 17 -13.24 -4.89 6.36
N ALA A 18 -12.66 -3.70 6.33
CA ALA A 18 -13.39 -2.45 6.51
C ALA A 18 -14.48 -2.24 5.43
N ARG A 19 -14.19 -2.61 4.17
CA ARG A 19 -15.17 -2.56 3.06
C ARG A 19 -16.32 -3.54 3.27
N GLN A 20 -16.08 -4.73 3.78
CA GLN A 20 -17.13 -5.70 4.11
C GLN A 20 -17.99 -5.19 5.26
N TYR A 21 -17.37 -4.62 6.31
CA TYR A 21 -18.08 -4.08 7.46
C TYR A 21 -18.96 -2.88 7.10
N ALA A 22 -18.43 -1.89 6.41
CA ALA A 22 -19.12 -0.62 6.14
C ALA A 22 -20.01 -0.64 4.89
N ASN A 23 -19.93 -1.66 4.05
CA ASN A 23 -20.57 -1.74 2.73
C ASN A 23 -20.00 -0.77 1.69
N ALA A 24 -19.79 -1.26 0.46
CA ALA A 24 -19.20 -0.48 -0.63
C ALA A 24 -19.98 0.79 -0.99
N THR A 25 -21.32 0.73 -0.95
CA THR A 25 -22.18 1.88 -1.24
C THR A 25 -22.00 3.00 -0.21
N LEU A 26 -21.98 2.64 1.08
CA LEU A 26 -21.79 3.64 2.14
C LEU A 26 -20.41 4.27 2.06
N LEU A 27 -19.35 3.49 1.84
CA LEU A 27 -17.97 3.99 1.68
C LEU A 27 -17.87 4.99 0.52
N ARG A 28 -18.48 4.65 -0.63
CA ARG A 28 -18.51 5.56 -1.79
C ARG A 28 -19.13 6.89 -1.44
N TYR A 29 -20.32 6.89 -0.83
CA TYR A 29 -21.02 8.13 -0.49
C TYR A 29 -20.37 8.90 0.65
N MET A 30 -19.70 8.23 1.61
CA MET A 30 -18.88 8.91 2.60
C MET A 30 -17.69 9.63 1.95
N ALA A 31 -16.98 9.00 1.02
CA ALA A 31 -15.89 9.63 0.30
C ALA A 31 -16.38 10.82 -0.55
N GLN A 32 -17.49 10.67 -1.27
CA GLN A 32 -18.12 11.76 -2.03
C GLN A 32 -18.57 12.91 -1.10
N GLY A 33 -19.19 12.58 0.03
CA GLY A 33 -19.56 13.57 1.05
C GLY A 33 -18.36 14.31 1.62
N ALA A 34 -17.22 13.63 1.82
CA ALA A 34 -15.99 14.29 2.26
C ALA A 34 -15.46 15.31 1.23
N VAL A 35 -15.59 15.02 -0.08
CA VAL A 35 -15.23 15.95 -1.16
C VAL A 35 -16.15 17.19 -1.13
N GLU A 36 -17.47 16.99 -1.04
CA GLU A 36 -18.42 18.11 -0.97
C GLU A 36 -18.21 18.95 0.29
N TYR A 37 -18.02 18.31 1.43
CA TYR A 37 -17.74 19.01 2.69
C TYR A 37 -16.43 19.81 2.64
N ALA A 38 -15.37 19.28 2.01
CA ALA A 38 -14.14 20.05 1.82
C ALA A 38 -14.37 21.31 0.96
N LYS A 39 -15.25 21.26 -0.05
CA LYS A 39 -15.64 22.43 -0.84
C LYS A 39 -16.41 23.44 -0.01
N GLU A 40 -17.33 23.00 0.84
CA GLU A 40 -18.06 23.88 1.78
C GLU A 40 -17.10 24.61 2.74
N LEU A 41 -15.99 23.97 3.12
CA LEU A 41 -14.92 24.58 3.91
C LEU A 41 -13.99 25.50 3.11
N GLY A 42 -14.27 25.73 1.82
CA GLY A 42 -13.52 26.63 0.96
C GLY A 42 -12.36 25.99 0.21
N CYS A 43 -12.26 24.67 0.14
CA CYS A 43 -11.31 23.98 -0.71
C CYS A 43 -11.86 23.89 -2.14
N GLU A 44 -11.35 24.71 -3.07
CA GLU A 44 -11.81 24.72 -4.45
C GLU A 44 -11.55 23.40 -5.20
N ASN A 45 -10.45 22.73 -4.87
CA ASN A 45 -10.02 21.48 -5.52
C ASN A 45 -9.55 20.43 -4.49
N PRO A 46 -10.49 19.74 -3.82
CA PRO A 46 -10.13 18.70 -2.83
C PRO A 46 -9.35 17.55 -3.47
N GLN A 47 -8.16 17.29 -2.97
CA GLN A 47 -7.30 16.18 -3.39
C GLN A 47 -7.53 15.00 -2.44
N ILE A 48 -8.56 14.22 -2.70
CA ILE A 48 -8.95 13.05 -1.89
C ILE A 48 -8.93 11.80 -2.77
N VAL A 49 -8.13 10.83 -2.38
CA VAL A 49 -8.04 9.50 -3.00
C VAL A 49 -8.79 8.50 -2.14
N LEU A 50 -9.65 7.69 -2.73
CA LEU A 50 -10.20 6.49 -2.10
C LEU A 50 -9.43 5.28 -2.61
N HIS A 51 -8.72 4.60 -1.70
CA HIS A 51 -7.76 3.55 -1.99
C HIS A 51 -8.17 2.22 -1.35
N LEU A 52 -8.15 1.13 -2.12
CA LEU A 52 -8.24 -0.24 -1.60
C LEU A 52 -6.87 -0.65 -1.06
N ASP A 53 -6.82 -1.00 0.21
CA ASP A 53 -5.65 -1.52 0.90
C ASP A 53 -5.69 -3.05 0.93
N HIS A 54 -4.60 -3.72 0.56
CA HIS A 54 -4.46 -5.18 0.48
C HIS A 54 -5.59 -5.91 -0.26
N GLY A 55 -5.80 -5.58 -1.53
CA GLY A 55 -6.66 -6.37 -2.40
C GLY A 55 -6.05 -7.75 -2.67
N ASP A 56 -6.79 -8.83 -2.44
CA ASP A 56 -6.32 -10.21 -2.50
C ASP A 56 -6.56 -10.90 -3.86
N THR A 57 -7.45 -10.35 -4.67
CA THR A 57 -7.85 -10.93 -5.96
C THR A 57 -8.14 -9.86 -6.99
N PHE A 58 -8.07 -10.23 -8.26
CA PHE A 58 -8.52 -9.36 -9.35
C PHE A 58 -9.98 -8.92 -9.19
N GLU A 59 -10.84 -9.82 -8.74
CA GLU A 59 -12.27 -9.57 -8.54
C GLU A 59 -12.52 -8.52 -7.44
N THR A 60 -11.73 -8.55 -6.37
CA THR A 60 -11.78 -7.55 -5.29
C THR A 60 -11.38 -6.18 -5.83
N CYS A 61 -10.23 -6.07 -6.52
CA CYS A 61 -9.79 -4.82 -7.14
C CYS A 61 -10.80 -4.30 -8.15
N LYS A 62 -11.27 -5.16 -9.07
CA LYS A 62 -12.30 -4.82 -10.06
C LYS A 62 -13.56 -4.28 -9.40
N SER A 63 -14.06 -4.93 -8.36
CA SER A 63 -15.25 -4.47 -7.64
C SER A 63 -15.06 -3.11 -6.97
N CYS A 64 -13.86 -2.79 -6.49
CA CYS A 64 -13.54 -1.48 -5.94
C CYS A 64 -13.51 -0.41 -7.03
N ILE A 65 -12.84 -0.69 -8.16
CA ILE A 65 -12.78 0.21 -9.33
C ILE A 65 -14.20 0.52 -9.83
N ASP A 66 -15.02 -0.50 -10.04
CA ASP A 66 -16.43 -0.35 -10.47
C ASP A 66 -17.29 0.43 -9.46
N SER A 67 -16.88 0.45 -8.19
CA SER A 67 -17.55 1.19 -7.12
C SER A 67 -17.04 2.62 -6.97
N GLY A 68 -16.07 3.07 -7.79
CA GLY A 68 -15.57 4.45 -7.82
C GLY A 68 -14.34 4.69 -6.93
N PHE A 69 -13.58 3.66 -6.58
CA PHE A 69 -12.24 3.83 -6.01
C PHE A 69 -11.32 4.42 -7.09
N SER A 70 -10.49 5.37 -6.69
CA SER A 70 -9.52 6.04 -7.58
C SER A 70 -8.12 5.44 -7.51
N SER A 71 -7.90 4.49 -6.58
CA SER A 71 -6.65 3.76 -6.42
C SER A 71 -6.92 2.39 -5.80
N VAL A 72 -6.16 1.38 -6.19
CA VAL A 72 -6.24 0.03 -5.61
C VAL A 72 -4.85 -0.55 -5.41
N MET A 73 -4.65 -1.28 -4.31
CA MET A 73 -3.50 -2.15 -4.11
C MET A 73 -3.88 -3.59 -4.40
N ILE A 74 -3.04 -4.30 -5.14
CA ILE A 74 -3.09 -5.74 -5.30
C ILE A 74 -1.90 -6.38 -4.61
N ASP A 75 -2.17 -7.19 -3.59
CA ASP A 75 -1.15 -7.91 -2.84
C ASP A 75 -1.06 -9.36 -3.31
N GLY A 76 -0.11 -9.61 -4.19
CA GLY A 76 0.29 -10.94 -4.63
C GLY A 76 1.62 -11.40 -4.03
N SER A 77 2.13 -10.73 -2.98
CA SER A 77 3.45 -10.98 -2.40
C SER A 77 3.64 -12.41 -1.85
N HIS A 78 2.54 -13.06 -1.48
CA HIS A 78 2.50 -14.45 -1.00
C HIS A 78 2.54 -15.50 -2.13
N LEU A 79 2.35 -15.08 -3.39
CA LEU A 79 2.41 -15.94 -4.56
C LEU A 79 3.85 -16.11 -5.08
N PRO A 80 4.11 -17.14 -5.90
CA PRO A 80 5.33 -17.18 -6.70
C PRO A 80 5.48 -15.92 -7.55
N TYR A 81 6.71 -15.44 -7.72
CA TYR A 81 7.02 -14.16 -8.39
C TYR A 81 6.27 -13.97 -9.73
N GLU A 82 6.32 -14.99 -10.61
CA GLU A 82 5.66 -14.92 -11.93
C GLU A 82 4.13 -14.83 -11.82
N GLU A 83 3.54 -15.44 -10.81
CA GLU A 83 2.11 -15.36 -10.56
C GLU A 83 1.71 -13.99 -10.00
N ASN A 84 2.54 -13.39 -9.13
CA ASN A 84 2.37 -12.02 -8.66
C ASN A 84 2.45 -11.03 -9.83
N VAL A 85 3.46 -11.15 -10.69
CA VAL A 85 3.58 -10.33 -11.90
C VAL A 85 2.33 -10.46 -12.80
N ALA A 86 1.87 -11.67 -13.04
CA ALA A 86 0.69 -11.91 -13.90
C ALA A 86 -0.59 -11.32 -13.29
N LEU A 87 -0.78 -11.50 -11.98
CA LEU A 87 -1.95 -10.97 -11.26
C LEU A 87 -1.94 -9.44 -11.24
N THR A 88 -0.81 -8.83 -10.85
CA THR A 88 -0.67 -7.38 -10.79
C THR A 88 -0.87 -6.74 -12.15
N LYS A 89 -0.25 -7.29 -13.21
CA LYS A 89 -0.45 -6.82 -14.58
C LYS A 89 -1.91 -6.85 -15.01
N LYS A 90 -2.63 -7.93 -14.71
CA LYS A 90 -4.07 -8.05 -15.02
C LYS A 90 -4.89 -6.95 -14.32
N VAL A 91 -4.55 -6.61 -13.08
CA VAL A 91 -5.20 -5.51 -12.35
C VAL A 91 -4.87 -4.17 -12.99
N VAL A 92 -3.60 -3.94 -13.31
CA VAL A 92 -3.13 -2.70 -13.96
C VAL A 92 -3.85 -2.46 -15.29
N GLU A 93 -3.93 -3.48 -16.15
CA GLU A 93 -4.62 -3.36 -17.44
C GLU A 93 -6.10 -2.95 -17.28
N TYR A 94 -6.78 -3.50 -16.28
CA TYR A 94 -8.15 -3.14 -15.98
C TYR A 94 -8.27 -1.74 -15.36
N ALA A 95 -7.45 -1.43 -14.37
CA ALA A 95 -7.48 -0.18 -13.63
C ALA A 95 -7.16 1.03 -14.53
N HIS A 96 -6.10 0.95 -15.34
CA HIS A 96 -5.70 2.01 -16.24
C HIS A 96 -6.75 2.31 -17.32
N ALA A 97 -7.52 1.30 -17.75
CA ALA A 97 -8.67 1.53 -18.64
C ALA A 97 -9.82 2.34 -17.98
N HIS A 98 -9.78 2.50 -16.66
CA HIS A 98 -10.76 3.24 -15.85
C HIS A 98 -10.17 4.48 -15.16
N ASP A 99 -8.95 4.89 -15.52
CA ASP A 99 -8.22 6.01 -14.92
C ASP A 99 -8.00 5.84 -13.39
N VAL A 100 -7.65 4.62 -12.97
CA VAL A 100 -7.40 4.22 -11.59
C VAL A 100 -5.95 3.77 -11.45
N THR A 101 -5.25 4.26 -10.41
CA THR A 101 -3.86 3.87 -10.10
C THR A 101 -3.79 2.52 -9.39
N VAL A 102 -2.67 1.82 -9.58
CA VAL A 102 -2.42 0.51 -8.97
C VAL A 102 -1.12 0.49 -8.20
N GLU A 103 -1.20 0.09 -6.94
CA GLU A 103 -0.07 -0.28 -6.11
C GLU A 103 0.11 -1.81 -6.16
N GLY A 104 1.35 -2.27 -6.35
CA GLY A 104 1.74 -3.68 -6.21
C GLY A 104 2.46 -3.92 -4.90
N GLU A 105 2.81 -5.18 -4.59
CA GLU A 105 3.62 -5.53 -3.43
C GLU A 105 4.69 -6.57 -3.76
N LEU A 106 5.91 -6.33 -3.26
CA LEU A 106 7.04 -7.25 -3.29
C LEU A 106 7.69 -7.39 -1.91
N GLY A 107 7.96 -8.63 -1.54
CA GLY A 107 8.42 -8.97 -0.19
C GLY A 107 7.25 -9.20 0.74
N VAL A 108 7.53 -9.70 1.94
CA VAL A 108 6.50 -10.02 2.93
C VAL A 108 6.86 -9.35 4.24
N LEU A 109 5.94 -8.56 4.79
CA LEU A 109 6.07 -7.96 6.11
C LEU A 109 5.56 -8.93 7.18
N ALA A 110 6.27 -9.03 8.30
CA ALA A 110 5.75 -9.73 9.47
C ALA A 110 4.73 -8.87 10.22
N GLY A 111 3.83 -9.51 10.95
CA GLY A 111 2.80 -8.85 11.74
C GLY A 111 1.39 -9.24 11.32
N VAL A 112 0.42 -8.54 11.88
CA VAL A 112 -1.00 -8.78 11.61
C VAL A 112 -1.68 -7.44 11.33
N GLU A 113 -2.35 -7.35 10.19
CA GLU A 113 -3.22 -6.23 9.82
C GLU A 113 -4.47 -6.78 9.14
N ASP A 114 -5.63 -6.61 9.76
CA ASP A 114 -6.90 -7.21 9.34
C ASP A 114 -6.78 -8.71 9.04
N GLU A 115 -6.90 -9.10 7.76
CA GLU A 115 -6.80 -10.48 7.29
C GLU A 115 -5.40 -10.87 6.80
N VAL A 116 -4.44 -9.91 6.77
CA VAL A 116 -3.06 -10.15 6.36
C VAL A 116 -2.22 -10.50 7.57
N SER A 117 -1.54 -11.62 7.54
CA SER A 117 -0.63 -12.04 8.62
C SER A 117 0.55 -12.83 8.09
N SER A 118 1.74 -12.57 8.66
CA SER A 118 2.94 -13.36 8.43
C SER A 118 3.82 -13.37 9.68
N ASP A 119 4.40 -14.52 9.97
CA ASP A 119 5.38 -14.69 11.04
C ASP A 119 6.82 -14.38 10.59
N HIS A 120 7.02 -14.14 9.30
CA HIS A 120 8.34 -13.96 8.71
C HIS A 120 8.43 -12.72 7.83
N HIS A 121 9.61 -12.08 7.82
CA HIS A 121 9.97 -11.08 6.84
C HIS A 121 10.64 -11.72 5.62
N THR A 122 10.24 -11.31 4.43
CA THR A 122 11.00 -11.53 3.20
C THR A 122 11.35 -10.17 2.62
N TYR A 123 12.61 -9.76 2.74
CA TYR A 123 13.06 -8.47 2.22
C TYR A 123 12.96 -8.43 0.69
N THR A 124 12.52 -7.29 0.20
CA THR A 124 12.42 -7.05 -1.24
C THR A 124 13.80 -7.04 -1.88
N ASN A 125 13.94 -7.77 -2.99
CA ASN A 125 15.14 -7.73 -3.82
C ASN A 125 15.05 -6.53 -4.78
N PRO A 126 15.99 -5.55 -4.74
CA PRO A 126 15.94 -4.37 -5.60
C PRO A 126 15.94 -4.68 -7.11
N GLU A 127 16.56 -5.78 -7.53
CA GLU A 127 16.55 -6.18 -8.96
C GLU A 127 15.15 -6.61 -9.41
N GLU A 128 14.40 -7.28 -8.54
CA GLU A 128 13.03 -7.69 -8.82
C GLU A 128 12.09 -6.50 -8.92
N VAL A 129 12.33 -5.41 -8.17
CA VAL A 129 11.51 -4.19 -8.24
C VAL A 129 11.49 -3.63 -9.66
N ILE A 130 12.63 -3.57 -10.33
CA ILE A 130 12.76 -3.00 -11.66
C ILE A 130 12.04 -3.87 -12.68
N ASP A 131 12.27 -5.19 -12.63
CA ASP A 131 11.59 -6.15 -13.50
C ASP A 131 10.08 -6.12 -13.26
N PHE A 132 9.65 -6.14 -12.00
CA PHE A 132 8.25 -6.11 -11.61
C PHE A 132 7.54 -4.86 -12.12
N ALA A 133 8.05 -3.67 -11.79
CA ALA A 133 7.46 -2.40 -12.21
C ALA A 133 7.39 -2.28 -13.75
N THR A 134 8.45 -2.72 -14.45
CA THR A 134 8.49 -2.69 -15.92
C THR A 134 7.48 -3.64 -16.56
N ARG A 135 7.34 -4.85 -16.01
CA ARG A 135 6.47 -5.90 -16.58
C ARG A 135 5.01 -5.71 -16.26
N THR A 136 4.72 -5.20 -15.06
CA THR A 136 3.33 -4.98 -14.60
C THR A 136 2.80 -3.63 -15.03
N GLY A 137 3.64 -2.60 -15.05
CA GLY A 137 3.24 -1.21 -15.27
C GLY A 137 2.48 -0.59 -14.07
N CYS A 138 2.67 -1.12 -12.84
CA CYS A 138 2.08 -0.54 -11.63
C CYS A 138 2.60 0.88 -11.37
N ASP A 139 1.80 1.69 -10.70
CA ASP A 139 2.09 3.12 -10.47
C ASP A 139 2.91 3.36 -9.19
N SER A 140 2.84 2.42 -8.25
CA SER A 140 3.61 2.42 -7.00
C SER A 140 3.83 1.01 -6.50
N LEU A 141 4.75 0.83 -5.54
CA LEU A 141 5.10 -0.48 -5.01
C LEU A 141 5.37 -0.44 -3.51
N ALA A 142 4.62 -1.24 -2.76
CA ALA A 142 4.95 -1.56 -1.39
C ALA A 142 6.12 -2.53 -1.34
N ILE A 143 7.14 -2.22 -0.52
CA ILE A 143 8.35 -3.03 -0.38
C ILE A 143 8.63 -3.37 1.08
N SER A 144 9.18 -4.55 1.31
CA SER A 144 9.58 -5.02 2.63
C SER A 144 11.03 -4.63 2.93
N ILE A 145 11.23 -3.76 3.91
CA ILE A 145 12.56 -3.28 4.35
C ILE A 145 12.82 -3.51 5.84
N GLY A 146 11.96 -4.30 6.52
CA GLY A 146 12.09 -4.59 7.96
C GLY A 146 11.12 -3.84 8.85
N THR A 147 10.11 -3.18 8.29
CA THR A 147 8.93 -2.69 9.02
C THR A 147 7.99 -3.85 9.32
N SER A 148 6.91 -3.62 10.05
CA SER A 148 5.92 -4.65 10.38
C SER A 148 4.52 -4.05 10.45
N HIS A 149 3.51 -4.88 10.20
CA HIS A 149 2.12 -4.48 10.29
C HIS A 149 1.66 -4.25 11.74
N GLY A 150 0.72 -3.33 11.91
CA GLY A 150 -0.04 -3.10 13.12
C GLY A 150 0.80 -2.82 14.37
N ALA A 151 0.39 -3.42 15.48
CA ALA A 151 1.04 -3.28 16.78
C ALA A 151 2.16 -4.30 17.05
N TYR A 152 2.61 -5.00 16.02
CA TYR A 152 3.72 -5.95 16.14
C TYR A 152 4.98 -5.27 16.70
N LYS A 153 5.59 -5.89 17.68
CA LYS A 153 6.82 -5.39 18.32
C LYS A 153 7.91 -6.44 18.19
N PHE A 154 9.13 -5.97 17.96
CA PHE A 154 10.29 -6.84 18.02
C PHE A 154 10.44 -7.45 19.41
N THR A 155 10.69 -8.76 19.50
CA THR A 155 10.97 -9.41 20.76
C THR A 155 12.39 -9.06 21.25
N PRO A 156 12.69 -9.18 22.56
CA PRO A 156 14.06 -8.93 23.07
C PRO A 156 15.14 -9.73 22.34
N GLU A 157 14.82 -10.95 21.89
CA GLU A 157 15.74 -11.83 21.17
C GLU A 157 16.09 -11.33 19.77
N GLN A 158 15.18 -10.54 19.16
CA GLN A 158 15.39 -9.91 17.85
C GLN A 158 16.15 -8.59 17.95
N CYS A 159 16.26 -8.03 19.16
CA CYS A 159 16.94 -6.76 19.43
C CYS A 159 18.38 -6.96 19.89
N THR A 160 19.22 -5.96 19.67
CA THR A 160 20.60 -5.92 20.20
C THR A 160 20.70 -4.91 21.32
N LEU A 161 21.49 -5.21 22.36
CA LEU A 161 21.76 -4.26 23.43
C LEU A 161 22.77 -3.23 22.94
N ASP A 162 22.39 -1.95 22.93
CA ASP A 162 23.35 -0.87 22.70
C ASP A 162 24.22 -0.67 23.95
N PRO A 163 25.53 -0.92 23.87
CA PRO A 163 26.42 -0.83 25.03
C PRO A 163 26.61 0.59 25.55
N GLN A 164 26.32 1.62 24.76
CA GLN A 164 26.48 3.02 25.14
C GLN A 164 25.28 3.53 25.91
N THR A 165 24.08 3.15 25.48
CA THR A 165 22.82 3.65 26.06
C THR A 165 22.16 2.66 27.00
N GLY A 166 22.55 1.39 26.97
CA GLY A 166 21.92 0.30 27.72
C GLY A 166 20.50 -0.04 27.24
N LYS A 167 20.09 0.42 26.07
CA LYS A 167 18.76 0.17 25.50
C LYS A 167 18.79 -0.97 24.49
N MET A 168 17.68 -1.68 24.39
CA MET A 168 17.45 -2.64 23.32
C MET A 168 17.13 -1.88 22.04
N VAL A 169 17.84 -2.19 20.97
CA VAL A 169 17.70 -1.56 19.64
C VAL A 169 17.20 -2.62 18.66
N PRO A 170 16.09 -2.38 17.96
CA PRO A 170 15.57 -3.29 16.94
C PRO A 170 16.53 -3.39 15.76
N PRO A 171 16.37 -4.40 14.88
CA PRO A 171 17.13 -4.49 13.64
C PRO A 171 16.98 -3.21 12.80
N PRO A 172 18.04 -2.75 12.14
CA PRO A 172 17.96 -1.57 11.28
C PRO A 172 17.09 -1.85 10.06
N LEU A 173 16.37 -0.83 9.59
CA LEU A 173 15.65 -0.93 8.33
C LEU A 173 16.63 -1.04 7.15
N ALA A 174 16.25 -1.80 6.14
CA ALA A 174 17.06 -2.06 4.95
C ALA A 174 17.00 -0.89 3.93
N PHE A 175 17.37 0.32 4.36
CA PHE A 175 17.34 1.52 3.51
C PHE A 175 18.19 1.41 2.24
N TYR A 176 19.14 0.44 2.19
CA TYR A 176 19.89 0.15 0.98
C TYR A 176 18.98 -0.31 -0.17
N VAL A 177 17.85 -0.94 0.13
CA VAL A 177 16.86 -1.35 -0.88
C VAL A 177 16.27 -0.11 -1.55
N LEU A 178 15.78 0.85 -0.75
CA LEU A 178 15.24 2.13 -1.25
C LEU A 178 16.26 2.86 -2.12
N LYS A 179 17.51 2.94 -1.64
CA LYS A 179 18.58 3.60 -2.39
C LYS A 179 18.83 2.93 -3.75
N ALA A 180 18.89 1.60 -3.78
CA ALA A 180 19.11 0.85 -5.01
C ALA A 180 17.93 1.00 -6.00
N VAL A 181 16.69 1.07 -5.49
CA VAL A 181 15.50 1.33 -6.32
C VAL A 181 15.56 2.74 -6.89
N GLU A 182 15.81 3.77 -6.06
CA GLU A 182 15.89 5.17 -6.51
C GLU A 182 16.99 5.39 -7.57
N GLU A 183 18.15 4.72 -7.45
CA GLU A 183 19.22 4.79 -8.44
C GLU A 183 18.81 4.24 -9.82
N LYS A 184 17.91 3.28 -9.87
CA LYS A 184 17.51 2.58 -11.10
C LYS A 184 16.15 3.04 -11.66
N LEU A 185 15.23 3.44 -10.79
CA LEU A 185 13.90 3.96 -11.12
C LEU A 185 13.69 5.32 -10.41
N PRO A 186 14.41 6.38 -10.78
CA PRO A 186 14.31 7.67 -10.11
C PRO A 186 12.88 8.21 -10.08
N GLY A 187 12.38 8.53 -8.87
CA GLY A 187 11.05 9.06 -8.65
C GLY A 187 9.90 8.05 -8.81
N PHE A 188 10.17 6.76 -8.88
CA PHE A 188 9.14 5.73 -8.81
C PHE A 188 8.67 5.58 -7.35
N PRO A 189 7.35 5.74 -7.05
CA PRO A 189 6.81 5.69 -5.69
C PRO A 189 6.86 4.31 -5.08
#